data_f507bf717e5e6508babb63f4fe474d08
#
_entry.id   f507bf717e5e6508babb63f4fe474d08
#
_cell.length_a   1.000
_cell.length_b   1.000
_cell.length_c   1.000
_cell.angle_alpha   90.00
_cell.angle_beta   90.00
_cell.angle_gamma   90.00
#
_symmetry.space_group_name_H-M   'P 1'
#
loop_
_entity.id
_entity.type
_entity.pdbx_description
1 polymer ?
#
loop_
_entity_poly.entity_id
_entity_poly.type
_entity_poly.pdbx_seq_one_letter_code
_entity_poly.pdbx_strand_id
1 'polypeptide(L)'
;MAQTGSPDRPVAVLDDPAWFGAVMGSGGTAIVASMLPGRIEFLTAVGDVTSVLLLVASGVVFIGLCIRDFLVMRLGRGLGDRLRSPRTGPAYATIPGAVNVLAVGLINVWPATMSTAVGWGVLVALATVGTFLGLWLTVAFFVAAFEHEQFPAQDISGIWFIPETVVLLGSVLFARLASTGPAAAQRGLEVLAAALLGAGGLLFGLTAVIFVNRLVLHPGVHRTGAPAMWIMISPLAVTSLALQSVAGADQTLGGSWTSAMQEVATFGAAALWGFALWWIAAAAVITRHAGRAALTYTPADWGFVFPSAAMVIATLTLGRRWQSALVEMIGFGLGVLLAVVWVAVATGAIISMRRGRHRNA
;
A
#
# COMPACT_ATOMS: atom_id res chain seq x y z
N MET A 1 -40.19 17.51 3.22
CA MET A 1 -39.67 17.27 4.58
C MET A 1 -38.16 17.28 4.47
N ALA A 2 -37.51 18.35 4.91
CA ALA A 2 -36.05 18.48 4.88
C ALA A 2 -35.47 17.55 5.95
N GLN A 3 -34.72 16.55 5.53
CA GLN A 3 -33.84 15.80 6.45
C GLN A 3 -32.71 16.74 6.86
N THR A 4 -32.78 17.22 8.09
CA THR A 4 -31.66 17.89 8.76
C THR A 4 -30.57 16.85 8.97
N GLY A 5 -29.62 16.78 8.01
CA GLY A 5 -28.39 16.02 8.17
C GLY A 5 -27.68 16.51 9.42
N SER A 6 -27.48 15.64 10.39
CA SER A 6 -26.61 15.89 11.55
C SER A 6 -25.24 16.35 11.01
N PRO A 7 -24.69 17.50 11.48
CA PRO A 7 -23.37 17.92 11.05
C PRO A 7 -22.37 16.84 11.44
N ASP A 8 -21.63 16.31 10.42
CA ASP A 8 -20.54 15.37 10.63
C ASP A 8 -19.62 15.89 11.73
N ARG A 9 -19.70 15.30 12.91
CA ARG A 9 -18.77 15.63 13.97
C ARG A 9 -17.38 15.31 13.47
N PRO A 10 -16.43 16.26 13.52
CA PRO A 10 -15.08 16.00 13.08
C PRO A 10 -14.58 14.75 13.83
N VAL A 11 -14.20 13.72 13.06
CA VAL A 11 -13.53 12.52 13.59
C VAL A 11 -12.31 13.06 14.36
N ALA A 12 -12.19 12.70 15.64
CA ALA A 12 -11.00 13.09 16.37
C ALA A 12 -9.79 12.60 15.57
N VAL A 13 -8.81 13.46 15.34
CA VAL A 13 -7.64 13.18 14.46
C VAL A 13 -6.97 11.82 14.77
N LEU A 14 -7.12 11.37 16.00
CA LEU A 14 -6.60 10.06 16.44
C LEU A 14 -7.47 8.86 16.03
N ASP A 15 -8.74 9.06 15.66
CA ASP A 15 -9.67 7.96 15.29
C ASP A 15 -9.67 7.66 13.79
N ASP A 16 -8.78 8.28 13.02
CA ASP A 16 -8.69 8.12 11.56
C ASP A 16 -7.97 6.81 11.20
N PRO A 17 -8.59 5.89 10.43
CA PRO A 17 -7.94 4.65 9.97
C PRO A 17 -6.73 4.92 9.06
N ALA A 18 -6.61 6.11 8.47
CA ALA A 18 -5.45 6.52 7.68
C ALA A 18 -4.12 6.45 8.46
N TRP A 19 -4.14 6.40 9.81
CA TRP A 19 -2.95 6.17 10.62
C TRP A 19 -2.28 4.82 10.35
N PHE A 20 -3.00 3.79 9.91
CA PHE A 20 -2.39 2.53 9.48
C PHE A 20 -1.53 2.71 8.22
N GLY A 21 -1.72 3.80 7.48
CA GLY A 21 -0.81 4.25 6.43
C GLY A 21 0.61 4.50 6.92
N ALA A 22 0.79 4.89 8.20
CA ALA A 22 2.10 5.02 8.83
C ALA A 22 2.84 3.68 8.93
N VAL A 23 2.10 2.62 9.27
CA VAL A 23 2.64 1.25 9.31
C VAL A 23 3.02 0.78 7.90
N MET A 24 2.11 0.97 6.92
CA MET A 24 2.38 0.62 5.53
C MET A 24 3.59 1.38 4.97
N GLY A 25 3.64 2.69 5.20
CA GLY A 25 4.71 3.56 4.72
C GLY A 25 6.07 3.23 5.34
N SER A 26 6.13 3.10 6.67
CA SER A 26 7.38 2.78 7.38
C SER A 26 7.83 1.34 7.12
N GLY A 27 6.89 0.37 7.05
CA GLY A 27 7.17 -1.00 6.66
C GLY A 27 7.68 -1.11 5.21
N GLY A 28 7.05 -0.37 4.27
CA GLY A 28 7.54 -0.27 2.89
C GLY A 28 8.94 0.34 2.81
N THR A 29 9.22 1.39 3.60
CA THR A 29 10.56 2.00 3.69
C THR A 29 11.59 1.03 4.29
N ALA A 30 11.18 0.19 5.26
CA ALA A 30 12.04 -0.88 5.78
C ALA A 30 12.44 -1.89 4.69
N ILE A 31 11.49 -2.30 3.85
CA ILE A 31 11.76 -3.19 2.72
C ILE A 31 12.73 -2.53 1.73
N VAL A 32 12.54 -1.25 1.41
CA VAL A 32 13.46 -0.51 0.54
C VAL A 32 14.87 -0.50 1.15
N ALA A 33 15.00 -0.21 2.43
CA ALA A 33 16.28 -0.18 3.12
C ALA A 33 17.03 -1.52 3.02
N SER A 34 16.32 -2.66 3.16
CA SER A 34 16.90 -4.00 3.01
C SER A 34 17.30 -4.35 1.56
N MET A 35 16.82 -3.59 0.57
CA MET A 35 17.13 -3.80 -0.85
C MET A 35 18.29 -2.94 -1.35
N LEU A 36 18.82 -2.02 -0.55
CA LEU A 36 19.94 -1.16 -0.95
C LEU A 36 21.17 -2.01 -1.26
N PRO A 37 21.82 -1.82 -2.41
CA PRO A 37 22.91 -2.70 -2.83
C PRO A 37 24.16 -2.56 -2.02
N GLY A 38 24.74 -3.71 -1.71
CA GLY A 38 25.96 -3.91 -0.98
C GLY A 38 27.26 -3.58 -1.72
N ARG A 39 27.30 -2.55 -2.55
CA ARG A 39 28.58 -2.11 -3.17
C ARG A 39 29.51 -1.41 -2.18
N ILE A 40 28.95 -0.88 -1.10
CA ILE A 40 29.71 -0.25 -0.02
C ILE A 40 29.21 -0.90 1.27
N GLU A 41 30.07 -1.64 1.94
CA GLU A 41 29.76 -2.42 3.14
C GLU A 41 29.10 -1.57 4.25
N PHE A 42 29.56 -0.34 4.42
CA PHE A 42 28.95 0.62 5.36
C PHE A 42 27.49 0.94 5.01
N LEU A 43 27.16 1.16 3.73
CA LEU A 43 25.77 1.46 3.31
C LEU A 43 24.85 0.25 3.47
N THR A 44 25.39 -0.96 3.27
CA THR A 44 24.65 -2.21 3.54
C THR A 44 24.33 -2.32 5.01
N ALA A 45 25.31 -2.17 5.90
CA ALA A 45 25.11 -2.25 7.34
C ALA A 45 24.09 -1.19 7.83
N VAL A 46 24.16 0.05 7.32
CA VAL A 46 23.16 1.11 7.62
C VAL A 46 21.78 0.71 7.12
N GLY A 47 21.68 0.15 5.92
CA GLY A 47 20.42 -0.35 5.34
C GLY A 47 19.80 -1.44 6.19
N ASP A 48 20.59 -2.44 6.60
CA ASP A 48 20.13 -3.57 7.42
C ASP A 48 19.62 -3.09 8.79
N VAL A 49 20.40 -2.26 9.50
CA VAL A 49 19.97 -1.69 10.79
C VAL A 49 18.71 -0.85 10.62
N THR A 50 18.66 0.00 9.61
CA THR A 50 17.49 0.85 9.35
C THR A 50 16.25 0.01 9.03
N SER A 51 16.41 -1.06 8.24
CA SER A 51 15.31 -1.96 7.88
C SER A 51 14.71 -2.65 9.11
N VAL A 52 15.54 -3.16 9.99
CA VAL A 52 15.12 -3.81 11.24
C VAL A 52 14.40 -2.80 12.15
N LEU A 53 15.01 -1.63 12.38
CA LEU A 53 14.42 -0.59 13.24
C LEU A 53 13.07 -0.12 12.74
N LEU A 54 12.94 0.16 11.44
CA LEU A 54 11.68 0.61 10.84
C LEU A 54 10.62 -0.49 10.86
N LEU A 55 10.98 -1.75 10.62
CA LEU A 55 10.02 -2.85 10.66
C LEU A 55 9.50 -3.08 12.08
N VAL A 56 10.40 -3.10 13.08
CA VAL A 56 10.00 -3.23 14.50
C VAL A 56 9.13 -2.06 14.92
N ALA A 57 9.53 -0.82 14.59
CA ALA A 57 8.73 0.37 14.90
C ALA A 57 7.33 0.30 14.25
N SER A 58 7.25 -0.16 12.98
CA SER A 58 5.98 -0.38 12.29
C SER A 58 5.09 -1.40 13.01
N GLY A 59 5.66 -2.50 13.48
CA GLY A 59 4.94 -3.52 14.26
C GLY A 59 4.40 -2.97 15.58
N VAL A 60 5.22 -2.20 16.30
CA VAL A 60 4.81 -1.55 17.57
C VAL A 60 3.69 -0.55 17.33
N VAL A 61 3.81 0.29 16.29
CA VAL A 61 2.76 1.25 15.92
C VAL A 61 1.47 0.51 15.53
N PHE A 62 1.58 -0.58 14.76
CA PHE A 62 0.43 -1.41 14.37
C PHE A 62 -0.33 -1.93 15.60
N ILE A 63 0.38 -2.52 16.56
CA ILE A 63 -0.23 -3.04 17.79
C ILE A 63 -0.90 -1.90 18.57
N GLY A 64 -0.24 -0.75 18.71
CA GLY A 64 -0.80 0.43 19.37
C GLY A 64 -2.08 0.92 18.72
N LEU A 65 -2.13 0.97 17.39
CA LEU A 65 -3.32 1.35 16.63
C LEU A 65 -4.45 0.32 16.78
N CYS A 66 -4.15 -0.98 16.75
CA CYS A 66 -5.15 -2.03 16.98
C CYS A 66 -5.76 -1.95 18.37
N ILE A 67 -4.95 -1.71 19.41
CA ILE A 67 -5.45 -1.52 20.78
C ILE A 67 -6.36 -0.29 20.84
N ARG A 68 -5.94 0.83 20.26
CA ARG A 68 -6.73 2.06 20.17
C ARG A 68 -8.09 1.79 19.54
N ASP A 69 -8.12 1.16 18.35
CA ASP A 69 -9.34 0.92 17.59
C ASP A 69 -10.27 -0.05 18.32
N PHE A 70 -9.71 -1.07 18.97
CA PHE A 70 -10.48 -1.98 19.83
C PHE A 70 -11.17 -1.24 20.99
N LEU A 71 -10.46 -0.31 21.65
CA LEU A 71 -11.04 0.50 22.72
C LEU A 71 -12.13 1.44 22.20
N VAL A 72 -11.91 2.08 21.03
CA VAL A 72 -12.90 2.96 20.39
C VAL A 72 -14.15 2.19 19.96
N MET A 73 -14.01 0.98 19.41
CA MET A 73 -15.14 0.13 19.04
C MET A 73 -15.98 -0.28 20.26
N ARG A 74 -15.34 -0.58 21.39
CA ARG A 74 -16.07 -0.87 22.65
C ARG A 74 -16.93 0.30 23.15
N LEU A 75 -16.61 1.54 22.77
CA LEU A 75 -17.38 2.73 23.11
C LEU A 75 -18.62 2.95 22.20
N GLY A 76 -18.98 1.99 21.34
CA GLY A 76 -20.26 1.96 20.59
C GLY A 76 -20.37 2.94 19.44
N ARG A 77 -19.26 3.40 18.86
CA ARG A 77 -19.29 4.31 17.71
C ARG A 77 -19.48 3.52 16.42
N GLY A 78 -20.61 3.72 15.73
CA GLY A 78 -21.09 3.03 14.54
C GLY A 78 -20.04 2.75 13.46
N LEU A 79 -19.33 1.62 13.58
CA LEU A 79 -18.33 1.18 12.60
C LEU A 79 -18.99 0.89 11.24
N GLY A 80 -20.22 0.35 11.24
CA GLY A 80 -20.94 0.03 10.00
C GLY A 80 -21.17 1.24 9.11
N ASP A 81 -21.56 2.37 9.68
CA ASP A 81 -21.82 3.60 8.92
C ASP A 81 -20.53 4.18 8.35
N ARG A 82 -19.41 4.06 9.08
CA ARG A 82 -18.10 4.51 8.63
C ARG A 82 -17.56 3.66 7.48
N LEU A 83 -17.74 2.35 7.54
CA LEU A 83 -17.32 1.42 6.48
C LEU A 83 -18.11 1.64 5.18
N ARG A 84 -19.38 2.03 5.29
CA ARG A 84 -20.24 2.34 4.14
C ARG A 84 -20.00 3.73 3.55
N SER A 85 -19.28 4.60 4.25
CA SER A 85 -18.99 5.94 3.77
C SER A 85 -17.97 5.90 2.62
N PRO A 86 -18.28 6.46 1.44
CA PRO A 86 -17.36 6.52 0.30
C PRO A 86 -16.10 7.34 0.57
N ARG A 87 -16.16 8.25 1.55
CA ARG A 87 -15.02 9.10 1.93
C ARG A 87 -14.05 8.42 2.90
N THR A 88 -14.56 7.55 3.78
CA THR A 88 -13.76 6.96 4.85
C THR A 88 -13.65 5.44 4.76
N GLY A 89 -14.65 4.78 4.19
CA GLY A 89 -14.71 3.31 4.05
C GLY A 89 -13.45 2.69 3.44
N PRO A 90 -12.96 3.18 2.29
CA PRO A 90 -11.76 2.62 1.66
C PRO A 90 -10.50 2.71 2.54
N ALA A 91 -10.41 3.73 3.42
CA ALA A 91 -9.26 3.88 4.30
C ALA A 91 -9.15 2.75 5.35
N TYR A 92 -10.23 2.05 5.67
CA TYR A 92 -10.17 0.88 6.57
C TYR A 92 -9.37 -0.28 5.98
N ALA A 93 -9.23 -0.36 4.65
CA ALA A 93 -8.38 -1.34 4.01
C ALA A 93 -6.88 -1.14 4.32
N THR A 94 -6.47 0.01 4.87
CA THR A 94 -5.10 0.20 5.37
C THR A 94 -4.77 -0.75 6.53
N ILE A 95 -5.76 -1.21 7.30
CA ILE A 95 -5.57 -2.16 8.40
C ILE A 95 -5.01 -3.49 7.86
N PRO A 96 -5.74 -4.23 7.00
CA PRO A 96 -5.20 -5.44 6.39
C PRO A 96 -3.99 -5.18 5.48
N GLY A 97 -3.93 -4.00 4.85
CA GLY A 97 -2.75 -3.55 4.10
C GLY A 97 -1.49 -3.49 4.97
N ALA A 98 -1.60 -2.98 6.19
CA ALA A 98 -0.52 -2.95 7.16
C ALA A 98 -0.07 -4.37 7.55
N VAL A 99 -1.01 -5.31 7.76
CA VAL A 99 -0.68 -6.73 8.01
C VAL A 99 0.12 -7.32 6.86
N ASN A 100 -0.33 -7.11 5.62
CA ASN A 100 0.35 -7.62 4.43
C ASN A 100 1.75 -7.00 4.27
N VAL A 101 1.91 -5.69 4.50
CA VAL A 101 3.22 -5.03 4.42
C VAL A 101 4.17 -5.52 5.50
N LEU A 102 3.69 -5.74 6.73
CA LEU A 102 4.51 -6.33 7.79
C LEU A 102 4.96 -7.75 7.44
N ALA A 103 4.07 -8.57 6.85
CA ALA A 103 4.43 -9.91 6.39
C ALA A 103 5.47 -9.87 5.26
N VAL A 104 5.32 -8.99 4.26
CA VAL A 104 6.34 -8.76 3.21
C VAL A 104 7.65 -8.27 3.84
N GLY A 105 7.57 -7.38 4.82
CA GLY A 105 8.72 -6.88 5.57
C GLY A 105 9.48 -7.99 6.28
N LEU A 106 8.77 -8.90 6.97
CA LEU A 106 9.39 -10.06 7.62
C LEU A 106 10.13 -10.95 6.62
N ILE A 107 9.55 -11.20 5.45
CA ILE A 107 10.19 -12.00 4.39
C ILE A 107 11.49 -11.35 3.89
N ASN A 108 11.51 -10.02 3.75
CA ASN A 108 12.66 -9.32 3.16
C ASN A 108 13.74 -8.98 4.19
N VAL A 109 13.35 -8.61 5.41
CA VAL A 109 14.30 -8.21 6.48
C VAL A 109 14.86 -9.43 7.23
N TRP A 110 14.02 -10.47 7.42
CA TRP A 110 14.42 -11.73 8.06
C TRP A 110 14.05 -12.95 7.19
N PRO A 111 14.77 -13.20 6.09
CA PRO A 111 14.47 -14.33 5.19
C PRO A 111 14.49 -15.69 5.91
N ALA A 112 15.27 -15.85 6.96
CA ALA A 112 15.32 -17.06 7.79
C ALA A 112 13.95 -17.42 8.42
N THR A 113 13.01 -16.47 8.55
CA THR A 113 11.65 -16.75 9.01
C THR A 113 10.97 -17.78 8.11
N MET A 114 11.22 -17.75 6.80
CA MET A 114 10.61 -18.67 5.84
C MET A 114 11.17 -20.08 5.90
N SER A 115 12.37 -20.28 6.48
CA SER A 115 13.04 -21.58 6.56
C SER A 115 12.56 -22.45 7.73
N THR A 116 11.82 -21.88 8.68
CA THR A 116 11.28 -22.59 9.83
C THR A 116 9.78 -22.86 9.68
N ALA A 117 9.29 -24.02 10.10
CA ALA A 117 7.88 -24.37 10.03
C ALA A 117 6.99 -23.37 10.79
N VAL A 118 7.44 -22.88 11.94
CA VAL A 118 6.73 -21.89 12.75
C VAL A 118 6.68 -20.54 12.01
N GLY A 119 7.81 -20.07 11.51
CA GLY A 119 7.88 -18.80 10.80
C GLY A 119 7.05 -18.80 9.51
N TRP A 120 7.12 -19.89 8.73
CA TRP A 120 6.29 -20.06 7.55
C TRP A 120 4.79 -20.07 7.92
N GLY A 121 4.40 -20.79 8.97
CA GLY A 121 3.04 -20.82 9.50
C GLY A 121 2.54 -19.43 9.91
N VAL A 122 3.37 -18.63 10.59
CA VAL A 122 3.05 -17.24 10.96
C VAL A 122 2.84 -16.39 9.71
N LEU A 123 3.71 -16.50 8.70
CA LEU A 123 3.58 -15.75 7.45
C LEU A 123 2.30 -16.13 6.69
N VAL A 124 1.96 -17.42 6.63
CA VAL A 124 0.69 -17.88 6.04
C VAL A 124 -0.51 -17.30 6.79
N ALA A 125 -0.48 -17.31 8.12
CA ALA A 125 -1.56 -16.75 8.93
C ALA A 125 -1.72 -15.22 8.67
N LEU A 126 -0.63 -14.46 8.66
CA LEU A 126 -0.66 -13.04 8.37
C LEU A 126 -1.16 -12.76 6.95
N ALA A 127 -0.64 -13.50 5.94
CA ALA A 127 -1.09 -13.37 4.56
C ALA A 127 -2.58 -13.68 4.40
N THR A 128 -3.05 -14.75 5.07
CA THR A 128 -4.46 -15.14 5.05
C THR A 128 -5.34 -14.07 5.69
N VAL A 129 -5.03 -13.65 6.92
CA VAL A 129 -5.81 -12.63 7.64
C VAL A 129 -5.80 -11.31 6.88
N GLY A 130 -4.63 -10.82 6.49
CA GLY A 130 -4.51 -9.54 5.77
C GLY A 130 -5.23 -9.56 4.41
N THR A 131 -5.08 -10.65 3.64
CA THR A 131 -5.68 -10.72 2.29
C THR A 131 -7.19 -10.92 2.35
N PHE A 132 -7.69 -11.85 3.16
CA PHE A 132 -9.13 -12.13 3.21
C PHE A 132 -9.93 -11.02 3.89
N LEU A 133 -9.36 -10.37 4.92
CA LEU A 133 -9.97 -9.16 5.47
C LEU A 133 -9.96 -8.02 4.44
N GLY A 134 -8.88 -7.87 3.66
CA GLY A 134 -8.79 -6.92 2.56
C GLY A 134 -9.82 -7.18 1.48
N LEU A 135 -9.99 -8.44 1.03
CA LEU A 135 -11.03 -8.84 0.09
C LEU A 135 -12.44 -8.53 0.60
N TRP A 136 -12.70 -8.87 1.85
CA TRP A 136 -14.01 -8.59 2.47
C TRP A 136 -14.31 -7.08 2.49
N LEU A 137 -13.33 -6.26 2.91
CA LEU A 137 -13.48 -4.80 2.91
C LEU A 137 -13.65 -4.24 1.49
N THR A 138 -12.97 -4.82 0.50
CA THR A 138 -13.10 -4.43 -0.91
C THR A 138 -14.52 -4.71 -1.40
N VAL A 139 -15.06 -5.90 -1.15
CA VAL A 139 -16.45 -6.25 -1.49
C VAL A 139 -17.44 -5.33 -0.78
N ALA A 140 -17.28 -5.13 0.54
CA ALA A 140 -18.15 -4.28 1.33
C ALA A 140 -18.17 -2.83 0.81
N PHE A 141 -17.00 -2.30 0.44
CA PHE A 141 -16.86 -0.97 -0.13
C PHE A 141 -17.56 -0.84 -1.50
N PHE A 142 -17.27 -1.75 -2.44
CA PHE A 142 -17.88 -1.67 -3.77
C PHE A 142 -19.39 -1.89 -3.74
N VAL A 143 -19.88 -2.83 -2.90
CA VAL A 143 -21.34 -3.01 -2.71
C VAL A 143 -21.98 -1.72 -2.17
N ALA A 144 -21.39 -1.10 -1.14
CA ALA A 144 -21.88 0.17 -0.62
C ALA A 144 -21.85 1.29 -1.67
N ALA A 145 -20.82 1.31 -2.54
CA ALA A 145 -20.73 2.27 -3.64
C ALA A 145 -21.80 2.04 -4.71
N PHE A 146 -22.12 0.77 -5.03
CA PHE A 146 -23.14 0.43 -6.03
C PHE A 146 -24.58 0.67 -5.54
N GLU A 147 -24.81 0.53 -4.24
CA GLU A 147 -26.12 0.75 -3.62
C GLU A 147 -26.41 2.23 -3.33
N HIS A 148 -25.44 3.12 -3.51
CA HIS A 148 -25.59 4.53 -3.19
C HIS A 148 -26.36 5.25 -4.29
N GLU A 149 -27.58 5.76 -4.00
CA GLU A 149 -28.49 6.36 -4.98
C GLU A 149 -27.94 7.63 -5.66
N GLN A 150 -27.13 8.41 -4.97
CA GLN A 150 -26.53 9.65 -5.49
C GLN A 150 -25.10 9.78 -4.98
N PHE A 151 -24.17 9.22 -5.73
CA PHE A 151 -22.75 9.27 -5.38
C PHE A 151 -22.15 10.62 -5.82
N PRO A 152 -21.73 11.50 -4.89
CA PRO A 152 -21.13 12.76 -5.29
C PRO A 152 -19.77 12.49 -5.96
N ALA A 153 -19.60 12.92 -7.21
CA ALA A 153 -18.37 12.71 -7.96
C ALA A 153 -17.11 13.22 -7.22
N GLN A 154 -17.27 14.25 -6.39
CA GLN A 154 -16.19 14.80 -5.55
C GLN A 154 -15.68 13.84 -4.48
N ASP A 155 -16.46 12.81 -4.11
CA ASP A 155 -16.07 11.80 -3.11
C ASP A 155 -15.23 10.67 -3.71
N ILE A 156 -15.17 10.58 -5.04
CA ILE A 156 -14.27 9.70 -5.75
C ILE A 156 -12.86 10.30 -5.63
N SER A 157 -12.02 9.67 -4.86
CA SER A 157 -10.66 10.14 -4.57
C SER A 157 -9.65 8.99 -4.62
N GLY A 158 -8.37 9.32 -4.56
CA GLY A 158 -7.31 8.30 -4.61
C GLY A 158 -7.33 7.27 -3.49
N ILE A 159 -8.04 7.50 -2.37
CA ILE A 159 -8.21 6.48 -1.31
C ILE A 159 -8.96 5.25 -1.81
N TRP A 160 -9.72 5.35 -2.91
CA TRP A 160 -10.41 4.24 -3.53
C TRP A 160 -9.47 3.16 -4.06
N PHE A 161 -8.19 3.51 -4.30
CA PHE A 161 -7.15 2.58 -4.72
C PHE A 161 -6.59 1.72 -3.58
N ILE A 162 -6.93 1.99 -2.31
CA ILE A 162 -6.37 1.25 -1.18
C ILE A 162 -6.89 -0.20 -1.15
N PRO A 163 -8.21 -0.47 -1.29
CA PRO A 163 -8.75 -1.83 -1.20
C PRO A 163 -8.11 -2.81 -2.20
N GLU A 164 -8.06 -2.46 -3.49
CA GLU A 164 -7.45 -3.33 -4.51
C GLU A 164 -5.94 -3.46 -4.35
N THR A 165 -5.25 -2.42 -3.86
CA THR A 165 -3.82 -2.52 -3.53
C THR A 165 -3.57 -3.60 -2.47
N VAL A 166 -4.47 -3.75 -1.50
CA VAL A 166 -4.35 -4.78 -0.45
C VAL A 166 -4.55 -6.18 -1.03
N VAL A 167 -5.47 -6.35 -1.97
CA VAL A 167 -5.65 -7.61 -2.71
C VAL A 167 -4.40 -7.96 -3.51
N LEU A 168 -3.80 -6.98 -4.19
CA LEU A 168 -2.56 -7.14 -4.95
C LEU A 168 -1.36 -7.48 -4.05
N LEU A 169 -1.27 -6.88 -2.85
CA LEU A 169 -0.26 -7.26 -1.84
C LEU A 169 -0.41 -8.72 -1.41
N GLY A 170 -1.66 -9.19 -1.27
CA GLY A 170 -1.95 -10.60 -1.05
C GLY A 170 -1.40 -11.51 -2.15
N SER A 171 -1.56 -11.10 -3.42
CA SER A 171 -0.97 -11.82 -4.56
C SER A 171 0.55 -11.94 -4.43
N VAL A 172 1.25 -10.84 -4.11
CA VAL A 172 2.71 -10.86 -3.89
C VAL A 172 3.09 -11.82 -2.77
N LEU A 173 2.38 -11.78 -1.64
CA LEU A 173 2.64 -12.65 -0.49
C LEU A 173 2.45 -14.13 -0.82
N PHE A 174 1.30 -14.50 -1.40
CA PHE A 174 1.02 -15.90 -1.71
C PHE A 174 1.95 -16.46 -2.79
N ALA A 175 2.38 -15.64 -3.77
CA ALA A 175 3.40 -16.03 -4.72
C ALA A 175 4.76 -16.30 -4.04
N ARG A 176 5.16 -15.47 -3.08
CA ARG A 176 6.39 -15.69 -2.29
C ARG A 176 6.30 -16.93 -1.41
N LEU A 177 5.15 -17.17 -0.78
CA LEU A 177 4.92 -18.38 0.01
C LEU A 177 4.86 -19.64 -0.86
N ALA A 178 4.34 -19.55 -2.09
CA ALA A 178 4.36 -20.65 -3.04
C ALA A 178 5.78 -21.08 -3.41
N SER A 179 6.66 -20.10 -3.67
CA SER A 179 8.05 -20.40 -4.10
C SER A 179 8.92 -21.03 -3.00
N THR A 180 8.52 -20.96 -1.72
CA THR A 180 9.34 -21.38 -0.57
C THR A 180 8.64 -22.37 0.36
N GLY A 181 7.35 -22.62 0.13
CA GLY A 181 6.51 -23.45 0.99
C GLY A 181 6.68 -24.96 0.75
N PRO A 182 6.01 -25.79 1.58
CA PRO A 182 5.96 -27.22 1.38
C PRO A 182 5.36 -27.59 0.02
N ALA A 183 5.92 -28.59 -0.66
CA ALA A 183 5.53 -29.00 -2.02
C ALA A 183 4.00 -29.20 -2.17
N ALA A 184 3.34 -29.77 -1.15
CA ALA A 184 1.89 -29.99 -1.17
C ALA A 184 1.06 -28.69 -1.22
N ALA A 185 1.60 -27.56 -0.76
CA ALA A 185 0.88 -26.28 -0.73
C ALA A 185 1.22 -25.35 -1.91
N GLN A 186 2.36 -25.56 -2.56
CA GLN A 186 2.92 -24.64 -3.55
C GLN A 186 1.94 -24.29 -4.67
N ARG A 187 1.38 -25.30 -5.34
CA ARG A 187 0.48 -25.08 -6.49
C ARG A 187 -0.81 -24.38 -6.08
N GLY A 188 -1.38 -24.71 -4.91
CA GLY A 188 -2.57 -24.02 -4.40
C GLY A 188 -2.31 -22.55 -4.10
N LEU A 189 -1.17 -22.24 -3.50
CA LEU A 189 -0.76 -20.86 -3.20
C LEU A 189 -0.47 -20.06 -4.47
N GLU A 190 0.13 -20.68 -5.49
CA GLU A 190 0.38 -20.05 -6.80
C GLU A 190 -0.94 -19.70 -7.51
N VAL A 191 -1.89 -20.64 -7.58
CA VAL A 191 -3.21 -20.39 -8.16
C VAL A 191 -3.93 -19.29 -7.42
N LEU A 192 -3.87 -19.28 -6.09
CA LEU A 192 -4.44 -18.20 -5.28
C LEU A 192 -3.77 -16.85 -5.58
N ALA A 193 -2.44 -16.82 -5.68
CA ALA A 193 -1.70 -15.61 -6.02
C ALA A 193 -2.11 -15.06 -7.40
N ALA A 194 -2.25 -15.93 -8.40
CA ALA A 194 -2.70 -15.56 -9.75
C ALA A 194 -4.15 -15.04 -9.75
N ALA A 195 -5.05 -15.67 -8.99
CA ALA A 195 -6.43 -15.23 -8.85
C ALA A 195 -6.52 -13.83 -8.19
N LEU A 196 -5.71 -13.60 -7.15
CA LEU A 196 -5.64 -12.30 -6.48
C LEU A 196 -5.04 -11.21 -7.38
N LEU A 197 -4.03 -11.54 -8.20
CA LEU A 197 -3.50 -10.64 -9.23
C LEU A 197 -4.59 -10.24 -10.22
N GLY A 198 -5.35 -11.22 -10.73
CA GLY A 198 -6.46 -10.97 -11.64
C GLY A 198 -7.54 -10.10 -11.02
N ALA A 199 -8.02 -10.45 -9.83
CA ALA A 199 -9.05 -9.70 -9.12
C ALA A 199 -8.59 -8.27 -8.79
N GLY A 200 -7.44 -8.11 -8.15
CA GLY A 200 -6.90 -6.81 -7.77
C GLY A 200 -6.55 -5.93 -8.98
N GLY A 201 -5.97 -6.51 -10.03
CA GLY A 201 -5.62 -5.80 -11.25
C GLY A 201 -6.84 -5.31 -12.05
N LEU A 202 -7.89 -6.14 -12.16
CA LEU A 202 -9.15 -5.74 -12.83
C LEU A 202 -9.89 -4.66 -12.01
N LEU A 203 -9.97 -4.81 -10.70
CA LEU A 203 -10.55 -3.79 -9.81
C LEU A 203 -9.78 -2.48 -9.92
N PHE A 204 -8.45 -2.52 -9.89
CA PHE A 204 -7.61 -1.34 -10.12
C PHE A 204 -7.92 -0.68 -11.46
N GLY A 205 -8.00 -1.44 -12.56
CA GLY A 205 -8.35 -0.90 -13.87
C GLY A 205 -9.70 -0.19 -13.88
N LEU A 206 -10.72 -0.80 -13.26
CA LEU A 206 -12.05 -0.23 -13.11
C LEU A 206 -12.01 1.09 -12.30
N THR A 207 -11.37 1.08 -11.14
CA THR A 207 -11.24 2.27 -10.28
C THR A 207 -10.45 3.37 -10.97
N ALA A 208 -9.39 3.03 -11.71
CA ALA A 208 -8.59 3.99 -12.45
C ALA A 208 -9.41 4.73 -13.52
N VAL A 209 -10.25 4.00 -14.27
CA VAL A 209 -11.17 4.62 -15.26
C VAL A 209 -12.14 5.58 -14.58
N ILE A 210 -12.77 5.16 -13.49
CA ILE A 210 -13.72 5.99 -12.73
C ILE A 210 -13.01 7.23 -12.18
N PHE A 211 -11.82 7.07 -11.61
CA PHE A 211 -11.04 8.16 -11.03
C PHE A 211 -10.56 9.16 -12.08
N VAL A 212 -10.03 8.71 -13.22
CA VAL A 212 -9.58 9.58 -14.31
C VAL A 212 -10.80 10.31 -14.94
N ASN A 213 -11.92 9.61 -15.15
CA ASN A 213 -13.16 10.22 -15.62
C ASN A 213 -13.59 11.37 -14.68
N ARG A 214 -13.56 11.13 -13.37
CA ARG A 214 -13.85 12.17 -12.37
C ARG A 214 -12.90 13.36 -12.50
N LEU A 215 -11.60 13.14 -12.67
CA LEU A 215 -10.63 14.24 -12.80
C LEU A 215 -10.86 15.09 -14.06
N VAL A 216 -11.26 14.47 -15.15
CA VAL A 216 -11.51 15.15 -16.44
C VAL A 216 -12.84 15.90 -16.45
N LEU A 217 -13.93 15.25 -15.98
CA LEU A 217 -15.28 15.80 -16.08
C LEU A 217 -15.65 16.73 -14.91
N HIS A 218 -15.01 16.54 -13.77
CA HIS A 218 -15.27 17.34 -12.57
C HIS A 218 -13.95 17.95 -12.05
N PRO A 219 -13.41 18.97 -12.75
CA PRO A 219 -12.14 19.60 -12.38
C PRO A 219 -12.22 20.21 -10.98
N GLY A 220 -11.13 20.13 -10.30
CA GLY A 220 -10.98 20.65 -8.93
C GLY A 220 -10.52 19.55 -7.98
N VAL A 221 -9.21 19.27 -7.99
CA VAL A 221 -8.59 18.59 -6.86
C VAL A 221 -8.53 19.61 -5.74
N HIS A 222 -9.30 19.39 -4.67
CA HIS A 222 -9.19 20.23 -3.49
C HIS A 222 -7.74 20.22 -3.00
N ARG A 223 -7.26 21.36 -2.56
CA ARG A 223 -5.86 21.52 -2.09
C ARG A 223 -5.47 20.51 -1.02
N THR A 224 -6.45 20.07 -0.19
CA THR A 224 -6.30 19.02 0.82
C THR A 224 -6.29 17.60 0.24
N GLY A 225 -6.61 17.40 -1.03
CA GLY A 225 -6.65 16.09 -1.72
C GLY A 225 -5.36 15.72 -2.45
N ALA A 226 -4.32 16.54 -2.36
CA ALA A 226 -3.04 16.27 -3.04
C ALA A 226 -2.42 14.92 -2.65
N PRO A 227 -2.39 14.47 -1.36
CA PRO A 227 -1.89 13.15 -1.01
C PRO A 227 -2.63 12.01 -1.70
N ALA A 228 -3.95 12.16 -1.92
CA ALA A 228 -4.76 11.14 -2.57
C ALA A 228 -4.35 10.89 -4.03
N MET A 229 -3.79 11.89 -4.73
CA MET A 229 -3.26 11.72 -6.10
C MET A 229 -2.10 10.73 -6.16
N TRP A 230 -1.30 10.65 -5.09
CA TRP A 230 -0.13 9.76 -5.03
C TRP A 230 -0.50 8.31 -4.76
N ILE A 231 -1.69 8.06 -4.17
CA ILE A 231 -2.13 6.70 -3.83
C ILE A 231 -2.25 5.82 -5.08
N MET A 232 -2.63 6.36 -6.24
CA MET A 232 -2.71 5.60 -7.50
C MET A 232 -1.37 4.96 -7.91
N ILE A 233 -0.25 5.49 -7.46
CA ILE A 233 1.07 4.90 -7.73
C ILE A 233 1.18 3.51 -7.08
N SER A 234 0.52 3.30 -5.92
CA SER A 234 0.61 2.03 -5.20
C SER A 234 0.04 0.84 -5.98
N PRO A 235 -1.19 0.84 -6.51
CA PRO A 235 -1.66 -0.31 -7.29
C PRO A 235 -0.87 -0.50 -8.59
N LEU A 236 -0.37 0.57 -9.22
CA LEU A 236 0.52 0.45 -10.39
C LEU A 236 1.80 -0.31 -10.04
N ALA A 237 2.48 0.12 -8.99
CA ALA A 237 3.73 -0.49 -8.53
C ALA A 237 3.51 -1.90 -7.99
N VAL A 238 2.46 -2.11 -7.17
CA VAL A 238 2.17 -3.43 -6.58
C VAL A 238 1.69 -4.43 -7.63
N THR A 239 0.93 -4.01 -8.67
CA THR A 239 0.58 -4.88 -9.80
C THR A 239 1.83 -5.30 -10.57
N SER A 240 2.76 -4.35 -10.81
CA SER A 240 4.06 -4.66 -11.41
C SER A 240 4.84 -5.72 -10.59
N LEU A 241 4.84 -5.58 -9.26
CA LEU A 241 5.47 -6.55 -8.36
C LEU A 241 4.75 -7.89 -8.34
N ALA A 242 3.41 -7.89 -8.35
CA ALA A 242 2.61 -9.11 -8.33
C ALA A 242 2.80 -9.93 -9.62
N LEU A 243 2.82 -9.27 -10.78
CA LEU A 243 3.14 -9.92 -12.07
C LEU A 243 4.48 -10.65 -12.01
N GLN A 244 5.53 -9.98 -11.52
CA GLN A 244 6.86 -10.56 -11.41
C GLN A 244 6.93 -11.68 -10.37
N SER A 245 6.19 -11.55 -9.25
CA SER A 245 6.18 -12.54 -8.17
C SER A 245 5.45 -13.82 -8.59
N VAL A 246 4.31 -13.72 -9.28
CA VAL A 246 3.55 -14.87 -9.79
C VAL A 246 4.35 -15.59 -10.87
N ALA A 247 4.94 -14.85 -11.83
CA ALA A 247 5.78 -15.45 -12.85
C ALA A 247 7.05 -16.12 -12.25
N GLY A 248 7.61 -15.55 -11.18
CA GLY A 248 8.73 -16.14 -10.45
C GLY A 248 8.37 -17.41 -9.69
N ALA A 249 7.16 -17.48 -9.12
CA ALA A 249 6.67 -18.69 -8.46
C ALA A 249 6.44 -19.84 -9.46
N ASP A 250 5.83 -19.59 -10.62
CA ASP A 250 5.65 -20.59 -11.68
C ASP A 250 6.99 -21.14 -12.17
N GLN A 251 8.02 -20.30 -12.26
CA GLN A 251 9.36 -20.74 -12.63
C GLN A 251 9.95 -21.76 -11.64
N THR A 252 9.80 -21.53 -10.34
CA THR A 252 10.30 -22.45 -9.32
C THR A 252 9.56 -23.79 -9.33
N LEU A 253 8.31 -23.80 -9.78
CA LEU A 253 7.47 -25.00 -9.87
C LEU A 253 7.64 -25.78 -11.17
N GLY A 254 8.48 -25.32 -12.11
CA GLY A 254 8.78 -26.00 -13.36
C GLY A 254 7.60 -26.05 -14.34
N GLY A 255 6.76 -25.02 -14.36
CA GLY A 255 5.59 -24.94 -15.25
C GLY A 255 5.96 -24.87 -16.73
N SER A 256 5.13 -25.46 -17.59
CA SER A 256 5.33 -25.48 -19.06
C SER A 256 5.16 -24.11 -19.74
N TRP A 257 4.62 -23.13 -19.05
CA TRP A 257 4.36 -21.75 -19.54
C TRP A 257 5.44 -20.76 -19.11
N THR A 258 6.48 -21.22 -18.46
CA THR A 258 7.44 -20.41 -17.68
C THR A 258 8.09 -19.28 -18.47
N SER A 259 8.58 -19.52 -19.69
CA SER A 259 9.27 -18.49 -20.49
C SER A 259 8.30 -17.43 -21.01
N ALA A 260 7.19 -17.83 -21.61
CA ALA A 260 6.18 -16.92 -22.14
C ALA A 260 5.53 -16.09 -21.04
N MET A 261 5.17 -16.69 -19.89
CA MET A 261 4.62 -15.97 -18.76
C MET A 261 5.61 -14.95 -18.19
N GLN A 262 6.90 -15.28 -18.13
CA GLN A 262 7.91 -14.34 -17.65
C GLN A 262 8.07 -13.13 -18.58
N GLU A 263 8.04 -13.34 -19.89
CA GLU A 263 8.12 -12.25 -20.86
C GLU A 263 6.90 -11.34 -20.77
N VAL A 264 5.69 -11.91 -20.74
CA VAL A 264 4.43 -11.17 -20.58
C VAL A 264 4.40 -10.41 -19.24
N ALA A 265 4.80 -11.07 -18.15
CA ALA A 265 4.84 -10.46 -16.83
C ALA A 265 5.87 -9.30 -16.77
N THR A 266 7.04 -9.49 -17.39
CA THR A 266 8.08 -8.47 -17.44
C THR A 266 7.64 -7.27 -18.26
N PHE A 267 7.03 -7.51 -19.43
CA PHE A 267 6.49 -6.44 -20.28
C PHE A 267 5.35 -5.70 -19.60
N GLY A 268 4.39 -6.41 -19.00
CA GLY A 268 3.29 -5.82 -18.24
C GLY A 268 3.78 -5.01 -17.04
N ALA A 269 4.76 -5.55 -16.31
CA ALA A 269 5.39 -4.85 -15.19
C ALA A 269 6.09 -3.55 -15.64
N ALA A 270 6.77 -3.58 -16.78
CA ALA A 270 7.41 -2.41 -17.38
C ALA A 270 6.41 -1.34 -17.83
N ALA A 271 5.31 -1.76 -18.45
CA ALA A 271 4.26 -0.84 -18.90
C ALA A 271 3.62 -0.11 -17.70
N LEU A 272 3.29 -0.85 -16.63
CA LEU A 272 2.77 -0.28 -15.39
C LEU A 272 3.77 0.65 -14.70
N TRP A 273 5.04 0.27 -14.65
CA TRP A 273 6.12 1.09 -14.10
C TRP A 273 6.31 2.40 -14.90
N GLY A 274 6.32 2.33 -16.24
CA GLY A 274 6.41 3.50 -17.10
C GLY A 274 5.23 4.45 -16.90
N PHE A 275 4.00 3.92 -16.82
CA PHE A 275 2.82 4.71 -16.53
C PHE A 275 2.86 5.31 -15.11
N ALA A 276 3.39 4.59 -14.11
CA ALA A 276 3.57 5.11 -12.77
C ALA A 276 4.56 6.29 -12.73
N LEU A 277 5.66 6.25 -13.50
CA LEU A 277 6.57 7.39 -13.63
C LEU A 277 5.87 8.63 -14.23
N TRP A 278 5.08 8.43 -15.27
CA TRP A 278 4.27 9.51 -15.85
C TRP A 278 3.27 10.07 -14.81
N TRP A 279 2.61 9.18 -14.06
CA TRP A 279 1.67 9.59 -13.03
C TRP A 279 2.34 10.35 -11.88
N ILE A 280 3.55 9.97 -11.48
CA ILE A 280 4.36 10.71 -10.49
C ILE A 280 4.56 12.16 -10.95
N ALA A 281 4.93 12.36 -12.22
CA ALA A 281 5.10 13.70 -12.77
C ALA A 281 3.79 14.51 -12.71
N ALA A 282 2.66 13.91 -13.11
CA ALA A 282 1.34 14.54 -13.03
C ALA A 282 0.94 14.88 -11.58
N ALA A 283 1.10 13.94 -10.65
CA ALA A 283 0.80 14.12 -9.23
C ALA A 283 1.68 15.21 -8.60
N ALA A 284 2.97 15.28 -8.97
CA ALA A 284 3.90 16.31 -8.50
C ALA A 284 3.47 17.70 -8.97
N VAL A 285 3.08 17.86 -10.24
CA VAL A 285 2.58 19.13 -10.79
C VAL A 285 1.31 19.56 -10.05
N ILE A 286 0.35 18.65 -9.84
CA ILE A 286 -0.90 18.93 -9.12
C ILE A 286 -0.61 19.33 -7.68
N THR A 287 0.27 18.60 -7.00
CA THR A 287 0.67 18.91 -5.61
C THR A 287 1.33 20.29 -5.51
N ARG A 288 2.19 20.63 -6.49
CA ARG A 288 2.81 21.96 -6.57
C ARG A 288 1.77 23.07 -6.74
N HIS A 289 0.77 22.87 -7.60
CA HIS A 289 -0.33 23.84 -7.78
C HIS A 289 -1.20 23.98 -6.55
N ALA A 290 -1.36 22.93 -5.74
CA ALA A 290 -2.08 22.99 -4.47
C ALA A 290 -1.38 23.91 -3.43
N GLY A 291 -0.07 24.13 -3.59
CA GLY A 291 0.71 25.09 -2.81
C GLY A 291 0.83 24.71 -1.32
N ARG A 292 1.04 25.72 -0.46
CA ARG A 292 1.28 25.51 0.99
C ARG A 292 0.14 24.81 1.73
N ALA A 293 -1.08 24.83 1.21
CA ALA A 293 -2.21 24.14 1.83
C ALA A 293 -2.03 22.59 1.78
N ALA A 294 -1.30 22.08 0.78
CA ALA A 294 -0.95 20.67 0.70
C ALA A 294 0.13 20.23 1.72
N LEU A 295 0.78 21.18 2.38
CA LEU A 295 1.85 20.93 3.37
C LEU A 295 1.35 20.91 4.81
N THR A 296 0.05 21.14 5.04
CA THR A 296 -0.55 21.00 6.39
C THR A 296 -0.74 19.52 6.67
N TYR A 297 0.02 19.01 7.63
CA TYR A 297 0.03 17.57 7.95
C TYR A 297 -1.37 17.05 8.33
N THR A 298 -1.72 15.93 7.71
CA THR A 298 -2.87 15.09 8.05
C THR A 298 -2.44 13.61 8.05
N PRO A 299 -3.17 12.69 8.72
CA PRO A 299 -2.85 11.25 8.62
C PRO A 299 -2.83 10.72 7.19
N ALA A 300 -3.57 11.33 6.26
CA ALA A 300 -3.59 10.98 4.84
C ALA A 300 -2.24 11.22 4.13
N ASP A 301 -1.31 12.00 4.72
CA ASP A 301 0.01 12.28 4.12
C ASP A 301 0.91 11.02 4.06
N TRP A 302 0.59 9.97 4.82
CA TRP A 302 1.20 8.66 4.64
C TRP A 302 0.90 8.06 3.26
N GLY A 303 -0.10 8.59 2.55
CA GLY A 303 -0.37 8.32 1.14
C GLY A 303 0.75 8.79 0.18
N PHE A 304 1.69 9.63 0.62
CA PHE A 304 2.93 9.91 -0.12
C PHE A 304 3.99 8.82 0.08
N VAL A 305 4.03 8.20 1.27
CA VAL A 305 5.15 7.33 1.67
C VAL A 305 4.99 5.92 1.10
N PHE A 306 3.87 5.25 1.37
CA PHE A 306 3.67 3.86 0.94
C PHE A 306 3.72 3.70 -0.59
N PRO A 307 3.01 4.52 -1.40
CA PRO A 307 3.10 4.43 -2.86
C PRO A 307 4.52 4.65 -3.39
N SER A 308 5.26 5.60 -2.80
CA SER A 308 6.66 5.84 -3.16
C SER A 308 7.55 4.64 -2.82
N ALA A 309 7.36 4.01 -1.65
CA ALA A 309 8.08 2.80 -1.28
C ALA A 309 7.79 1.65 -2.25
N ALA A 310 6.53 1.40 -2.60
CA ALA A 310 6.14 0.40 -3.58
C ALA A 310 6.80 0.65 -4.95
N MET A 311 6.85 1.93 -5.38
CA MET A 311 7.50 2.33 -6.63
C MET A 311 9.00 2.06 -6.62
N VAL A 312 9.71 2.36 -5.53
CA VAL A 312 11.14 2.04 -5.38
C VAL A 312 11.36 0.54 -5.47
N ILE A 313 10.58 -0.26 -4.73
CA ILE A 313 10.68 -1.72 -4.75
C ILE A 313 10.46 -2.26 -6.17
N ALA A 314 9.41 -1.80 -6.87
CA ALA A 314 9.13 -2.20 -8.24
C ALA A 314 10.27 -1.83 -9.20
N THR A 315 10.84 -0.62 -9.06
CA THR A 315 11.95 -0.14 -9.89
C THR A 315 13.21 -0.98 -9.68
N LEU A 316 13.59 -1.24 -8.42
CA LEU A 316 14.77 -2.07 -8.10
C LEU A 316 14.58 -3.51 -8.55
N THR A 317 13.36 -4.07 -8.44
CA THR A 317 13.05 -5.43 -8.90
C THR A 317 13.18 -5.54 -10.42
N LEU A 318 12.64 -4.57 -11.17
CA LEU A 318 12.80 -4.51 -12.63
C LEU A 318 14.26 -4.28 -13.04
N GLY A 319 14.99 -3.40 -12.37
CA GLY A 319 16.41 -3.14 -12.64
C GLY A 319 17.24 -4.43 -12.51
N ARG A 320 17.03 -5.19 -11.46
CA ARG A 320 17.67 -6.50 -11.26
C ARG A 320 17.26 -7.52 -12.30
N ARG A 321 15.97 -7.57 -12.65
CA ARG A 321 15.45 -8.48 -13.70
C ARG A 321 16.07 -8.20 -15.07
N TRP A 322 16.23 -6.93 -15.43
CA TRP A 322 16.83 -6.49 -16.69
C TRP A 322 18.34 -6.38 -16.62
N GLN A 323 18.95 -6.56 -15.45
CA GLN A 323 20.39 -6.30 -15.23
C GLN A 323 20.78 -4.89 -15.70
N SER A 324 19.89 -3.91 -15.49
CA SER A 324 20.03 -2.54 -15.97
C SER A 324 20.48 -1.61 -14.87
N ALA A 325 21.75 -1.20 -14.91
CA ALA A 325 22.31 -0.24 -13.97
C ALA A 325 21.57 1.12 -14.01
N LEU A 326 21.05 1.53 -15.16
CA LEU A 326 20.25 2.76 -15.28
C LEU A 326 18.97 2.68 -14.46
N VAL A 327 18.22 1.56 -14.58
CA VAL A 327 16.95 1.38 -13.84
C VAL A 327 17.23 1.26 -12.34
N GLU A 328 18.31 0.58 -11.95
CA GLU A 328 18.74 0.54 -10.55
C GLU A 328 19.08 1.92 -10.00
N MET A 329 19.82 2.75 -10.77
CA MET A 329 20.13 4.14 -10.37
C MET A 329 18.87 5.00 -10.21
N ILE A 330 17.86 4.82 -11.09
CA ILE A 330 16.54 5.47 -10.92
C ILE A 330 15.91 5.02 -9.60
N GLY A 331 15.94 3.71 -9.31
CA GLY A 331 15.45 3.16 -8.05
C GLY A 331 16.13 3.76 -6.82
N PHE A 332 17.45 3.96 -6.88
CA PHE A 332 18.20 4.66 -5.84
C PHE A 332 17.77 6.11 -5.65
N GLY A 333 17.68 6.87 -6.75
CA GLY A 333 17.22 8.26 -6.69
C GLY A 333 15.83 8.38 -6.06
N LEU A 334 14.90 7.49 -6.45
CA LEU A 334 13.58 7.41 -5.83
C LEU A 334 13.65 6.99 -4.35
N GLY A 335 14.58 6.12 -3.97
CA GLY A 335 14.82 5.72 -2.58
C GLY A 335 15.29 6.87 -1.70
N VAL A 336 16.17 7.74 -2.21
CA VAL A 336 16.59 8.97 -1.52
C VAL A 336 15.41 9.92 -1.33
N LEU A 337 14.59 10.11 -2.38
CA LEU A 337 13.38 10.93 -2.28
C LEU A 337 12.39 10.35 -1.27
N LEU A 338 12.21 9.03 -1.26
CA LEU A 338 11.38 8.35 -0.26
C LEU A 338 11.86 8.64 1.16
N ALA A 339 13.17 8.56 1.43
CA ALA A 339 13.72 8.86 2.75
C ALA A 339 13.40 10.30 3.19
N VAL A 340 13.54 11.27 2.30
CA VAL A 340 13.18 12.67 2.57
C VAL A 340 11.69 12.82 2.86
N VAL A 341 10.82 12.21 2.04
CA VAL A 341 9.36 12.26 2.24
C VAL A 341 8.98 11.58 3.54
N TRP A 342 9.55 10.41 3.85
CA TRP A 342 9.29 9.70 5.11
C TRP A 342 9.65 10.56 6.32
N VAL A 343 10.84 11.17 6.34
CA VAL A 343 11.27 12.06 7.43
C VAL A 343 10.33 13.26 7.58
N ALA A 344 9.92 13.88 6.48
CA ALA A 344 9.01 15.02 6.49
C ALA A 344 7.64 14.65 7.08
N VAL A 345 7.06 13.53 6.62
CA VAL A 345 5.74 13.05 7.07
C VAL A 345 5.80 12.58 8.53
N ALA A 346 6.84 11.84 8.93
CA ALA A 346 7.03 11.39 10.32
C ALA A 346 7.20 12.58 11.27
N THR A 347 7.98 13.59 10.88
CA THR A 347 8.14 14.82 11.66
C THR A 347 6.81 15.56 11.79
N GLY A 348 6.05 15.70 10.70
CA GLY A 348 4.70 16.29 10.70
C GLY A 348 3.76 15.55 11.65
N ALA A 349 3.79 14.22 11.67
CA ALA A 349 3.01 13.38 12.56
C ALA A 349 3.34 13.66 14.04
N ILE A 350 4.64 13.70 14.39
CA ILE A 350 5.10 13.96 15.76
C ILE A 350 4.67 15.35 16.23
N ILE A 351 4.83 16.37 15.39
CA ILE A 351 4.44 17.75 15.72
C ILE A 351 2.92 17.84 15.92
N SER A 352 2.13 17.22 15.06
CA SER A 352 0.66 17.21 15.15
C SER A 352 0.19 16.55 16.46
N MET A 353 0.76 15.40 16.83
CA MET A 353 0.43 14.71 18.08
C MET A 353 0.77 15.56 19.32
N ARG A 354 1.91 16.25 19.32
CA ARG A 354 2.29 17.16 20.43
C ARG A 354 1.32 18.33 20.57
N ARG A 355 0.94 18.97 19.45
CA ARG A 355 -0.03 20.08 19.45
C ARG A 355 -1.43 19.66 19.91
N GLY A 356 -1.88 18.45 19.53
CA GLY A 356 -3.16 17.89 19.98
C GLY A 356 -3.21 17.67 21.49
N ARG A 357 -2.11 17.24 22.12
CA ARG A 357 -2.02 17.07 23.59
C ARG A 357 -2.16 18.38 24.34
N HIS A 358 -1.56 19.48 23.83
CA HIS A 358 -1.65 20.79 24.47
C HIS A 358 -3.01 21.50 24.35
N ARG A 359 -3.88 21.04 23.43
CA ARG A 359 -5.25 21.56 23.29
C ARG A 359 -6.26 20.84 24.19
N ASN A 360 -5.92 19.66 24.71
CA ASN A 360 -6.77 18.83 25.56
C ASN A 360 -6.31 18.83 27.04
N ALA A 361 -5.21 19.48 27.36
CA ALA A 361 -4.72 19.77 28.70
C ALA A 361 -5.07 21.24 29.10
#